data_20354f24bba68c9a4181a3caf260c5ea
#
_entry.id   20354f24bba68c9a4181a3caf260c5ea
#
_cell.length_a   1.000
_cell.length_b   1.000
_cell.length_c   1.000
_cell.angle_alpha   90.00
_cell.angle_beta   90.00
_cell.angle_gamma   90.00
#
_symmetry.space_group_name_H-M   'P 1'
#
loop_
_entity.id
_entity.type
_entity.pdbx_description
1 polymer ?
#
loop_
_entity_poly.entity_id
_entity_poly.type
_entity_poly.pdbx_seq_one_letter_code
_entity_poly.pdbx_strand_id
1 'polypeptide(L)'
;MGHFHPETVIDNHFLERLDIGTTDEWILARTGVRTRHTLLPLEYICATRNRDPRAAGEASRYSNAQTGCRAAHMALERARLAPADIGMVIAGTSAPRMGSPAEACLIADQLGIAPPCLDINSACCSLVAQLHLLSMMAPESTPDFILLVQPENLTRTVDYTDRRTAVLMGDATTAAVVSRRVPSAITVSAITLESDPASWRKVSIPCMGHLNQDGSAVQNFAIRKMTGLLEKAREHVRDDFWFAGHQANLPMLQSVCARAGVDPARHLFNVDRRGNCGAAGSASVISENFQRFRPGDQLAVTVVGAGLTWGGFLIEFHGKENGGAPRVS
;
A
#
# COMPACT_ATOMS: atom_id res chain seq x y z
N MET A 1 0.90 8.48 -10.06
CA MET A 1 1.15 7.27 -9.25
C MET A 1 1.80 6.18 -10.10
N GLY A 2 2.67 5.38 -9.51
CA GLY A 2 3.33 4.23 -10.12
C GLY A 2 3.32 3.03 -9.19
N HIS A 3 3.58 1.84 -9.72
CA HIS A 3 3.67 0.61 -8.96
C HIS A 3 4.71 -0.34 -9.57
N PHE A 4 5.17 -1.27 -8.75
CA PHE A 4 6.00 -2.39 -9.16
C PHE A 4 5.57 -3.64 -8.39
N HIS A 5 5.42 -4.75 -9.10
CA HIS A 5 5.26 -6.08 -8.53
C HIS A 5 6.41 -6.96 -9.03
N PRO A 6 7.09 -7.70 -8.14
CA PRO A 6 8.12 -8.65 -8.57
C PRO A 6 7.58 -9.69 -9.54
N GLU A 7 8.43 -10.24 -10.40
CA GLU A 7 8.03 -11.18 -11.45
C GLU A 7 7.70 -12.58 -10.91
N THR A 8 8.33 -12.96 -9.77
CA THR A 8 8.11 -14.28 -9.15
C THR A 8 6.72 -14.36 -8.54
N VAL A 9 5.98 -15.39 -8.91
CA VAL A 9 4.59 -15.61 -8.47
C VAL A 9 4.52 -16.85 -7.58
N ILE A 10 3.85 -16.72 -6.45
CA ILE A 10 3.42 -17.82 -5.59
C ILE A 10 1.94 -18.06 -5.86
N ASP A 11 1.58 -19.21 -6.41
CA ASP A 11 0.19 -19.69 -6.51
C ASP A 11 -0.19 -20.56 -5.29
N ASN A 12 -1.46 -20.92 -5.19
CA ASN A 12 -1.94 -21.72 -4.08
C ASN A 12 -1.40 -23.15 -4.12
N HIS A 13 -1.20 -23.73 -5.32
CA HIS A 13 -0.61 -25.07 -5.46
C HIS A 13 0.87 -25.12 -5.01
N PHE A 14 1.62 -24.00 -5.17
CA PHE A 14 2.95 -23.92 -4.56
C PHE A 14 2.87 -24.05 -3.03
N LEU A 15 1.91 -23.35 -2.40
CA LEU A 15 1.72 -23.42 -0.93
C LEU A 15 1.23 -24.79 -0.48
N GLU A 16 0.41 -25.49 -1.25
CA GLU A 16 0.03 -26.88 -1.00
C GLU A 16 1.27 -27.80 -0.96
N ARG A 17 2.16 -27.66 -1.96
CA ARG A 17 3.42 -28.43 -2.02
C ARG A 17 4.37 -28.16 -0.85
N LEU A 18 4.23 -27.03 -0.17
CA LEU A 18 4.98 -26.74 1.05
C LEU A 18 4.49 -27.57 2.25
N ASP A 19 3.34 -28.22 2.15
CA ASP A 19 2.74 -29.08 3.21
C ASP A 19 2.56 -28.33 4.54
N ILE A 20 2.00 -27.13 4.46
CA ILE A 20 1.71 -26.28 5.64
C ILE A 20 0.26 -26.43 6.13
N GLY A 21 -0.43 -27.49 5.73
CA GLY A 21 -1.80 -27.78 6.14
C GLY A 21 -2.85 -26.92 5.45
N THR A 22 -2.67 -26.63 4.17
CA THR A 22 -3.61 -25.83 3.35
C THR A 22 -3.79 -26.43 1.95
N THR A 23 -4.92 -26.11 1.29
CA THR A 23 -5.23 -26.46 -0.10
C THR A 23 -5.64 -25.19 -0.86
N ASP A 24 -5.67 -25.26 -2.22
CA ASP A 24 -6.16 -24.16 -3.04
C ASP A 24 -7.59 -23.76 -2.62
N GLU A 25 -8.50 -24.74 -2.47
CA GLU A 25 -9.90 -24.50 -2.08
C GLU A 25 -9.98 -23.82 -0.71
N TRP A 26 -9.16 -24.27 0.25
CA TRP A 26 -9.13 -23.71 1.59
C TRP A 26 -8.67 -22.25 1.57
N ILE A 27 -7.62 -21.93 0.78
CA ILE A 27 -7.09 -20.58 0.64
C ILE A 27 -8.14 -19.67 -0.02
N LEU A 28 -8.72 -20.11 -1.14
CA LEU A 28 -9.74 -19.36 -1.87
C LEU A 28 -10.97 -19.06 -1.01
N ALA A 29 -11.48 -20.06 -0.31
CA ALA A 29 -12.67 -19.89 0.53
C ALA A 29 -12.46 -18.88 1.66
N ARG A 30 -11.23 -18.80 2.22
CA ARG A 30 -10.93 -17.95 3.38
C ARG A 30 -10.37 -16.59 3.04
N THR A 31 -9.66 -16.47 1.94
CA THR A 31 -8.91 -15.25 1.60
C THR A 31 -9.29 -14.65 0.26
N GLY A 32 -9.81 -15.45 -0.66
CA GLY A 32 -10.04 -15.06 -2.05
C GLY A 32 -8.75 -14.86 -2.86
N VAL A 33 -7.56 -15.19 -2.29
CA VAL A 33 -6.27 -14.97 -2.94
C VAL A 33 -5.91 -16.18 -3.81
N ARG A 34 -5.65 -15.95 -5.09
CA ARG A 34 -5.22 -16.95 -6.06
C ARG A 34 -3.70 -16.99 -6.20
N THR A 35 -3.11 -15.79 -6.28
CA THR A 35 -1.67 -15.63 -6.44
C THR A 35 -1.16 -14.46 -5.60
N ARG A 36 0.14 -14.44 -5.35
CA ARG A 36 0.87 -13.31 -4.77
C ARG A 36 2.25 -13.22 -5.40
N HIS A 37 2.82 -12.04 -5.39
CA HIS A 37 4.16 -11.81 -5.92
C HIS A 37 5.18 -11.81 -4.78
N THR A 38 6.41 -12.20 -5.07
CA THR A 38 7.49 -12.27 -4.08
C THR A 38 8.84 -11.88 -4.67
N LEU A 39 9.67 -11.23 -3.87
CA LEU A 39 11.08 -11.00 -4.17
C LEU A 39 11.94 -12.25 -3.98
N LEU A 40 11.45 -13.20 -3.18
CA LEU A 40 12.19 -14.42 -2.85
C LEU A 40 12.12 -15.42 -4.02
N PRO A 41 13.24 -16.08 -4.38
CA PRO A 41 13.20 -17.24 -5.27
C PRO A 41 12.34 -18.36 -4.67
N LEU A 42 11.56 -19.06 -5.48
CA LEU A 42 10.71 -20.16 -4.99
C LEU A 42 11.55 -21.30 -4.41
N GLU A 43 12.73 -21.55 -4.98
CA GLU A 43 13.69 -22.55 -4.51
C GLU A 43 14.18 -22.21 -3.09
N TYR A 44 14.43 -20.92 -2.80
CA TYR A 44 14.79 -20.46 -1.46
C TYR A 44 13.65 -20.76 -0.46
N ILE A 45 12.40 -20.43 -0.82
CA ILE A 45 11.24 -20.72 0.02
C ILE A 45 11.10 -22.23 0.26
N CYS A 46 11.23 -23.04 -0.79
CA CYS A 46 11.17 -24.51 -0.67
C CYS A 46 12.24 -25.06 0.29
N ALA A 47 13.47 -24.59 0.16
CA ALA A 47 14.60 -25.11 0.92
C ALA A 47 14.60 -24.66 2.39
N THR A 48 14.24 -23.40 2.65
CA THR A 48 14.44 -22.77 3.97
C THR A 48 13.15 -22.51 4.74
N ARG A 49 12.00 -22.48 4.05
CA ARG A 49 10.71 -21.99 4.60
C ARG A 49 10.79 -20.55 5.12
N ASN A 50 11.85 -19.84 4.73
CA ASN A 50 12.17 -18.51 5.22
C ASN A 50 12.22 -18.43 6.76
N ARG A 51 12.82 -19.44 7.41
CA ARG A 51 12.95 -19.49 8.88
C ARG A 51 13.90 -18.43 9.43
N ASP A 52 14.80 -17.90 8.60
CA ASP A 52 15.70 -16.79 8.94
C ASP A 52 15.37 -15.55 8.09
N PRO A 53 14.67 -14.54 8.64
CA PRO A 53 14.36 -13.31 7.93
C PRO A 53 15.58 -12.49 7.53
N ARG A 54 16.76 -12.72 8.16
CA ARG A 54 18.01 -12.05 7.76
C ARG A 54 18.49 -12.59 6.43
N ALA A 55 18.54 -13.91 6.29
CA ALA A 55 18.93 -14.57 5.04
C ALA A 55 17.95 -14.22 3.89
N ALA A 56 16.66 -13.95 4.18
CA ALA A 56 15.71 -13.47 3.19
C ALA A 56 16.14 -12.17 2.52
N GLY A 57 16.76 -11.26 3.27
CA GLY A 57 17.28 -10.01 2.72
C GLY A 57 18.37 -10.22 1.67
N GLU A 58 19.23 -11.22 1.86
CA GLU A 58 20.29 -11.60 0.93
C GLU A 58 19.78 -12.39 -0.27
N ALA A 59 18.77 -13.25 -0.04
CA ALA A 59 18.16 -14.06 -1.08
C ALA A 59 17.22 -13.26 -1.99
N SER A 60 16.80 -12.06 -1.58
CA SER A 60 15.88 -11.22 -2.34
C SER A 60 16.48 -10.75 -3.66
N ARG A 61 15.71 -10.87 -4.75
CA ARG A 61 16.14 -10.43 -6.10
C ARG A 61 16.32 -8.93 -6.23
N TYR A 62 15.59 -8.16 -5.43
CA TYR A 62 15.61 -6.70 -5.42
C TYR A 62 15.67 -6.16 -3.99
N SER A 63 16.35 -5.05 -3.81
CA SER A 63 16.26 -4.24 -2.60
C SER A 63 14.99 -3.35 -2.62
N ASN A 64 14.61 -2.79 -1.46
CA ASN A 64 13.57 -1.78 -1.38
C ASN A 64 13.88 -0.55 -2.25
N ALA A 65 15.13 -0.14 -2.31
CA ALA A 65 15.56 0.97 -3.15
C ALA A 65 15.33 0.70 -4.65
N GLN A 66 15.67 -0.50 -5.12
CA GLN A 66 15.46 -0.88 -6.51
C GLN A 66 13.97 -0.97 -6.87
N THR A 67 13.13 -1.54 -5.99
CA THR A 67 11.68 -1.58 -6.23
C THR A 67 11.06 -0.20 -6.12
N GLY A 68 11.55 0.64 -5.17
CA GLY A 68 11.17 2.03 -5.02
C GLY A 68 11.46 2.86 -6.27
N CYS A 69 12.67 2.73 -6.81
CA CYS A 69 13.08 3.40 -8.03
C CYS A 69 12.19 3.02 -9.23
N ARG A 70 11.86 1.73 -9.40
CA ARG A 70 10.96 1.26 -10.48
C ARG A 70 9.56 1.87 -10.38
N ALA A 71 8.96 1.86 -9.19
CA ALA A 71 7.66 2.48 -8.97
C ALA A 71 7.71 4.01 -9.15
N ALA A 72 8.81 4.65 -8.70
CA ALA A 72 9.02 6.08 -8.84
C ALA A 72 9.13 6.51 -10.31
N HIS A 73 9.88 5.78 -11.14
CA HIS A 73 9.97 6.09 -12.58
C HIS A 73 8.60 6.08 -13.26
N MET A 74 7.75 5.09 -13.00
CA MET A 74 6.39 5.09 -13.53
C MET A 74 5.56 6.28 -13.03
N ALA A 75 5.71 6.67 -11.76
CA ALA A 75 5.00 7.82 -11.20
C ALA A 75 5.45 9.13 -11.83
N LEU A 76 6.76 9.31 -12.02
CA LEU A 76 7.38 10.48 -12.65
C LEU A 76 6.99 10.59 -14.13
N GLU A 77 7.06 9.50 -14.88
CA GLU A 77 6.63 9.45 -16.29
C GLU A 77 5.17 9.91 -16.45
N ARG A 78 4.27 9.39 -15.63
CA ARG A 78 2.85 9.77 -15.64
C ARG A 78 2.62 11.22 -15.22
N ALA A 79 3.47 11.76 -14.34
CA ALA A 79 3.46 13.16 -13.92
C ALA A 79 4.17 14.08 -14.94
N ARG A 80 4.91 13.54 -15.91
CA ARG A 80 5.76 14.26 -16.86
C ARG A 80 6.84 15.07 -16.16
N LEU A 81 7.46 14.50 -15.15
CA LEU A 81 8.53 15.08 -14.33
C LEU A 81 9.81 14.26 -14.48
N ALA A 82 10.94 14.93 -14.37
CA ALA A 82 12.23 14.30 -14.22
C ALA A 82 12.52 13.99 -12.72
N PRO A 83 13.40 13.04 -12.41
CA PRO A 83 13.82 12.81 -11.02
C PRO A 83 14.34 14.08 -10.33
N ALA A 84 15.05 14.97 -11.05
CA ALA A 84 15.59 16.22 -10.53
C ALA A 84 14.52 17.25 -10.10
N ASP A 85 13.26 17.09 -10.51
CA ASP A 85 12.17 17.96 -10.09
C ASP A 85 11.68 17.65 -8.67
N ILE A 86 12.09 16.49 -8.10
CA ILE A 86 11.69 16.06 -6.77
C ILE A 86 12.49 16.78 -5.70
N GLY A 87 11.81 17.59 -4.89
CA GLY A 87 12.41 18.36 -3.81
C GLY A 87 12.38 17.68 -2.44
N MET A 88 11.71 16.51 -2.29
CA MET A 88 11.69 15.70 -1.07
C MET A 88 11.28 14.27 -1.39
N VAL A 89 11.89 13.28 -0.72
CA VAL A 89 11.47 11.88 -0.76
C VAL A 89 11.02 11.44 0.62
N ILE A 90 9.83 10.83 0.70
CA ILE A 90 9.28 10.26 1.93
C ILE A 90 8.98 8.78 1.67
N ALA A 91 9.61 7.88 2.41
CA ALA A 91 9.31 6.46 2.33
C ALA A 91 8.54 5.97 3.57
N GLY A 92 7.87 4.82 3.43
CA GLY A 92 7.22 4.14 4.55
C GLY A 92 7.04 2.67 4.22
N THR A 93 7.57 1.81 5.09
CA THR A 93 7.51 0.36 4.91
C THR A 93 7.41 -0.36 6.24
N SER A 94 6.66 -1.45 6.27
CA SER A 94 6.60 -2.37 7.41
C SER A 94 7.81 -3.31 7.48
N ALA A 95 8.60 -3.39 6.41
CA ALA A 95 9.75 -4.27 6.30
C ALA A 95 11.00 -3.50 5.81
N PRO A 96 11.53 -2.53 6.58
CA PRO A 96 12.74 -1.82 6.23
C PRO A 96 13.92 -2.80 6.20
N ARG A 97 14.90 -2.56 5.30
CA ARG A 97 16.10 -3.38 5.25
C ARG A 97 17.04 -3.07 6.40
N MET A 98 17.09 -1.81 6.81
CA MET A 98 17.97 -1.31 7.87
C MET A 98 17.20 -0.42 8.83
N GLY A 99 17.65 -0.35 10.07
CA GLY A 99 17.12 0.63 11.02
C GLY A 99 17.63 2.06 10.76
N SER A 100 18.71 2.21 10.02
CA SER A 100 19.33 3.47 9.59
C SER A 100 20.29 3.16 8.45
N PRO A 101 20.44 4.03 7.42
CA PRO A 101 19.71 5.29 7.20
C PRO A 101 18.23 5.08 6.85
N ALA A 102 17.49 6.18 6.64
CA ALA A 102 16.12 6.15 6.13
C ALA A 102 16.06 5.43 4.77
N GLU A 103 15.01 4.64 4.53
CA GLU A 103 14.78 3.95 3.26
C GLU A 103 14.66 4.96 2.09
N ALA A 104 14.11 6.15 2.38
CA ALA A 104 14.04 7.26 1.43
C ALA A 104 15.41 7.69 0.89
N CYS A 105 16.48 7.64 1.70
CA CYS A 105 17.83 7.96 1.26
C CYS A 105 18.34 6.96 0.21
N LEU A 106 18.05 5.67 0.42
CA LEU A 106 18.47 4.61 -0.50
C LEU A 106 17.73 4.70 -1.84
N ILE A 107 16.44 5.09 -1.78
CA ILE A 107 15.61 5.31 -2.98
C ILE A 107 16.11 6.53 -3.76
N ALA A 108 16.40 7.65 -3.06
CA ALA A 108 16.90 8.87 -3.68
C ALA A 108 18.28 8.64 -4.36
N ASP A 109 19.20 7.92 -3.69
CA ASP A 109 20.49 7.52 -4.26
C ASP A 109 20.30 6.69 -5.54
N GLN A 110 19.41 5.68 -5.50
CA GLN A 110 19.09 4.85 -6.67
C GLN A 110 18.45 5.63 -7.82
N LEU A 111 17.75 6.74 -7.53
CA LEU A 111 17.20 7.68 -8.52
C LEU A 111 18.22 8.69 -9.03
N GLY A 112 19.40 8.78 -8.42
CA GLY A 112 20.45 9.75 -8.75
C GLY A 112 20.09 11.18 -8.35
N ILE A 113 19.33 11.38 -7.25
CA ILE A 113 18.91 12.69 -6.75
C ILE A 113 19.31 12.86 -5.27
N ALA A 114 19.42 14.12 -4.82
CA ALA A 114 19.86 14.44 -3.46
C ALA A 114 18.94 15.44 -2.72
N PRO A 115 17.62 15.20 -2.67
CA PRO A 115 16.70 16.01 -1.89
C PRO A 115 16.74 15.60 -0.40
N PRO A 116 16.14 16.38 0.52
CA PRO A 116 15.80 15.91 1.85
C PRO A 116 15.01 14.59 1.82
N CYS A 117 15.42 13.62 2.66
CA CYS A 117 14.87 12.28 2.71
C CYS A 117 14.47 11.93 4.14
N LEU A 118 13.27 11.37 4.33
CA LEU A 118 12.79 10.91 5.63
C LEU A 118 11.84 9.72 5.48
N ASP A 119 11.74 8.91 6.53
CA ASP A 119 10.75 7.83 6.60
C ASP A 119 9.59 8.20 7.51
N ILE A 120 8.37 7.92 7.04
CA ILE A 120 7.13 7.99 7.82
C ILE A 120 6.47 6.63 7.70
N ASN A 121 6.60 5.83 8.75
CA ASN A 121 6.05 4.49 8.82
C ASN A 121 4.83 4.46 9.75
N SER A 122 3.70 4.00 9.22
CA SER A 122 2.48 3.67 9.95
C SER A 122 1.93 2.33 9.44
N ALA A 123 2.84 1.38 9.20
CA ALA A 123 2.52 0.07 8.61
C ALA A 123 1.66 0.23 7.34
N CYS A 124 0.56 -0.55 7.21
CA CYS A 124 -0.32 -0.48 6.03
C CYS A 124 -0.97 0.91 5.82
N CYS A 125 -0.93 1.79 6.83
CA CYS A 125 -1.44 3.16 6.75
C CYS A 125 -0.37 4.19 6.34
N SER A 126 0.84 3.79 5.97
CA SER A 126 1.96 4.73 5.71
C SER A 126 1.63 5.79 4.68
N LEU A 127 0.98 5.46 3.56
CA LEU A 127 0.56 6.46 2.58
C LEU A 127 -0.42 7.49 3.18
N VAL A 128 -1.41 7.02 3.97
CA VAL A 128 -2.35 7.93 4.64
C VAL A 128 -1.64 8.82 5.65
N ALA A 129 -0.70 8.26 6.44
CA ALA A 129 0.08 9.02 7.42
C ALA A 129 0.96 10.09 6.74
N GLN A 130 1.58 9.77 5.61
CA GLN A 130 2.35 10.70 4.80
C GLN A 130 1.46 11.84 4.27
N LEU A 131 0.31 11.52 3.69
CA LEU A 131 -0.66 12.50 3.21
C LEU A 131 -1.20 13.36 4.37
N HIS A 132 -1.51 12.74 5.51
CA HIS A 132 -1.99 13.44 6.70
C HIS A 132 -0.95 14.46 7.23
N LEU A 133 0.31 14.04 7.34
CA LEU A 133 1.39 14.95 7.73
C LEU A 133 1.54 16.10 6.74
N LEU A 134 1.57 15.82 5.44
CA LEU A 134 1.67 16.85 4.41
C LEU A 134 0.48 17.81 4.44
N SER A 135 -0.73 17.34 4.75
CA SER A 135 -1.91 18.22 4.85
C SER A 135 -1.82 19.25 5.97
N MET A 136 -1.03 18.97 7.02
CA MET A 136 -0.79 19.88 8.15
C MET A 136 0.36 20.87 7.90
N MET A 137 1.18 20.67 6.88
CA MET A 137 2.29 21.57 6.55
C MET A 137 1.77 22.78 5.78
N ALA A 138 2.32 23.97 6.04
CA ALA A 138 2.05 25.15 5.23
C ALA A 138 2.59 24.91 3.80
N PRO A 139 1.81 25.20 2.74
CA PRO A 139 2.23 24.96 1.37
C PRO A 139 3.59 25.60 1.04
N GLU A 140 3.82 26.80 1.49
CA GLU A 140 5.06 27.57 1.26
C GLU A 140 6.30 26.96 1.90
N SER A 141 6.13 26.09 2.90
CA SER A 141 7.23 25.37 3.55
C SER A 141 7.56 24.04 2.88
N THR A 142 6.82 23.65 1.84
CA THR A 142 7.04 22.42 1.09
C THR A 142 7.68 22.68 -0.28
N PRO A 143 8.47 21.75 -0.83
CA PRO A 143 8.92 21.85 -2.21
C PRO A 143 7.74 21.67 -3.18
N ASP A 144 7.97 22.01 -4.45
CA ASP A 144 6.94 21.90 -5.49
C ASP A 144 6.47 20.45 -5.67
N PHE A 145 7.39 19.49 -5.66
CA PHE A 145 7.06 18.08 -5.81
C PHE A 145 7.70 17.22 -4.73
N ILE A 146 6.90 16.32 -4.15
CA ILE A 146 7.30 15.38 -3.12
C ILE A 146 7.00 13.98 -3.64
N LEU A 147 7.98 13.08 -3.55
CA LEU A 147 7.84 11.67 -3.90
C LEU A 147 7.54 10.87 -2.63
N LEU A 148 6.36 10.23 -2.59
CA LEU A 148 5.96 9.29 -1.54
C LEU A 148 6.18 7.87 -2.06
N VAL A 149 6.85 7.00 -1.29
CA VAL A 149 7.16 5.63 -1.70
C VAL A 149 6.81 4.64 -0.59
N GLN A 150 6.12 3.54 -0.95
CA GLN A 150 5.78 2.43 -0.06
C GLN A 150 6.41 1.13 -0.58
N PRO A 151 7.68 0.83 -0.27
CA PRO A 151 8.34 -0.41 -0.69
C PRO A 151 7.98 -1.55 0.27
N GLU A 152 6.80 -2.17 0.06
CA GLU A 152 6.27 -3.24 0.91
C GLU A 152 6.67 -4.62 0.39
N ASN A 153 7.89 -5.00 0.72
CA ASN A 153 8.48 -6.30 0.39
C ASN A 153 8.30 -7.27 1.58
N LEU A 154 7.04 -7.59 1.88
CA LEU A 154 6.61 -8.28 3.10
C LEU A 154 6.91 -9.77 3.12
N THR A 155 7.07 -10.41 1.96
CA THR A 155 7.33 -11.87 1.92
C THR A 155 8.63 -12.27 2.62
N ARG A 156 9.57 -11.33 2.81
CA ARG A 156 10.77 -11.52 3.63
C ARG A 156 10.48 -11.75 5.10
N THR A 157 9.34 -11.26 5.59
CA THR A 157 8.92 -11.40 6.99
C THR A 157 7.93 -12.54 7.21
N VAL A 158 7.65 -13.33 6.18
CA VAL A 158 6.70 -14.45 6.24
C VAL A 158 7.44 -15.72 6.65
N ASP A 159 6.93 -16.40 7.70
CA ASP A 159 7.29 -17.78 8.00
C ASP A 159 6.43 -18.71 7.13
N TYR A 160 7.04 -19.36 6.15
CA TYR A 160 6.33 -20.30 5.26
C TYR A 160 6.07 -21.67 5.90
N THR A 161 6.18 -21.78 7.22
CA THR A 161 5.61 -22.89 8.00
C THR A 161 4.28 -22.50 8.65
N ASP A 162 3.94 -21.21 8.69
CA ASP A 162 2.71 -20.70 9.27
C ASP A 162 1.69 -20.33 8.18
N ARG A 163 0.70 -21.22 7.96
CA ARG A 163 -0.37 -20.96 6.98
C ARG A 163 -1.20 -19.71 7.26
N ARG A 164 -1.20 -19.17 8.49
CA ARG A 164 -2.00 -17.98 8.84
C ARG A 164 -1.50 -16.72 8.15
N THR A 165 -0.20 -16.66 7.85
CA THR A 165 0.44 -15.51 7.18
C THR A 165 0.90 -15.85 5.76
N ALA A 166 1.43 -17.06 5.53
CA ALA A 166 1.98 -17.49 4.25
C ALA A 166 0.97 -17.40 3.09
N VAL A 167 -0.32 -17.63 3.37
CA VAL A 167 -1.38 -17.61 2.35
C VAL A 167 -1.85 -16.20 1.99
N LEU A 168 -1.43 -15.16 2.73
CA LEU A 168 -1.95 -13.81 2.57
C LEU A 168 -0.96 -12.86 1.88
N MET A 169 0.30 -12.85 2.34
CA MET A 169 1.23 -11.77 2.06
C MET A 169 1.82 -11.84 0.66
N GLY A 170 1.92 -10.68 0.04
CA GLY A 170 2.61 -10.46 -1.23
C GLY A 170 3.50 -9.22 -1.18
N ASP A 171 4.35 -9.08 -2.19
CA ASP A 171 5.25 -7.95 -2.35
C ASP A 171 4.74 -6.99 -3.41
N ALA A 172 4.77 -5.72 -3.09
CA ALA A 172 4.56 -4.62 -4.03
C ALA A 172 5.31 -3.38 -3.57
N THR A 173 5.61 -2.51 -4.51
CA THR A 173 6.04 -1.15 -4.21
C THR A 173 5.15 -0.17 -4.93
N THR A 174 4.79 0.92 -4.29
CA THR A 174 4.07 2.03 -4.91
C THR A 174 4.80 3.33 -4.72
N ALA A 175 4.59 4.25 -5.66
CA ALA A 175 5.07 5.62 -5.57
C ALA A 175 4.00 6.61 -6.02
N ALA A 176 3.97 7.78 -5.39
CA ALA A 176 3.11 8.88 -5.78
C ALA A 176 3.90 10.19 -5.77
N VAL A 177 3.80 10.97 -6.84
CA VAL A 177 4.23 12.37 -6.81
C VAL A 177 3.04 13.22 -6.36
N VAL A 178 3.26 14.02 -5.34
CA VAL A 178 2.26 14.93 -4.77
C VAL A 178 2.82 16.36 -4.67
N SER A 179 1.92 17.33 -4.63
CA SER A 179 2.26 18.75 -4.43
C SER A 179 1.26 19.40 -3.49
N ARG A 180 1.75 20.34 -2.67
CA ARG A 180 0.93 21.30 -1.91
C ARG A 180 0.82 22.65 -2.61
N ARG A 181 1.62 22.88 -3.66
CA ARG A 181 1.82 24.19 -4.31
C ARG A 181 1.39 24.18 -5.77
N VAL A 182 1.70 23.11 -6.49
CA VAL A 182 1.44 23.04 -7.93
C VAL A 182 0.06 22.43 -8.15
N PRO A 183 -0.84 23.10 -8.86
CA PRO A 183 -2.16 22.58 -9.19
C PRO A 183 -2.10 21.28 -10.00
N SER A 184 -3.09 20.41 -9.77
CA SER A 184 -3.20 19.10 -10.45
C SER A 184 -4.64 18.87 -10.90
N ALA A 185 -4.80 18.07 -11.96
CA ALA A 185 -6.09 17.52 -12.35
C ALA A 185 -6.61 16.43 -11.37
N ILE A 186 -5.88 16.16 -10.30
CA ILE A 186 -6.24 15.18 -9.26
C ILE A 186 -6.01 15.84 -7.92
N THR A 187 -7.03 15.89 -7.08
CA THR A 187 -6.93 16.41 -5.71
C THR A 187 -7.17 15.30 -4.69
N VAL A 188 -6.51 15.44 -3.53
CA VAL A 188 -6.69 14.56 -2.38
C VAL A 188 -7.24 15.40 -1.24
N SER A 189 -8.35 14.95 -0.67
CA SER A 189 -9.09 15.65 0.38
C SER A 189 -9.57 14.70 1.48
N ALA A 190 -10.23 15.23 2.51
CA ALA A 190 -10.85 14.49 3.61
C ALA A 190 -9.91 13.43 4.24
N ILE A 191 -8.64 13.80 4.43
CA ILE A 191 -7.63 12.91 4.98
C ILE A 191 -7.86 12.72 6.47
N THR A 192 -8.02 11.48 6.92
CA THR A 192 -8.18 11.12 8.34
C THR A 192 -7.18 10.06 8.74
N LEU A 193 -6.67 10.14 9.98
CA LEU A 193 -5.78 9.16 10.58
C LEU A 193 -6.08 9.04 12.06
N GLU A 194 -6.38 7.84 12.54
CA GLU A 194 -6.70 7.54 13.93
C GLU A 194 -5.94 6.28 14.37
N SER A 195 -5.68 6.13 15.68
CA SER A 195 -4.97 4.97 16.23
C SER A 195 -5.59 4.48 17.55
N ASP A 196 -5.42 3.17 17.78
CA ASP A 196 -5.64 2.51 19.07
C ASP A 196 -4.32 1.86 19.53
N PRO A 197 -3.45 2.60 20.22
CA PRO A 197 -2.13 2.11 20.63
C PRO A 197 -2.18 0.92 21.59
N ALA A 198 -3.27 0.72 22.33
CA ALA A 198 -3.42 -0.41 23.25
C ALA A 198 -3.48 -1.76 22.50
N SER A 199 -3.85 -1.74 21.22
CA SER A 199 -4.00 -2.92 20.37
C SER A 199 -2.73 -3.28 19.58
N TRP A 200 -1.57 -2.69 19.84
CA TRP A 200 -0.36 -2.86 19.03
C TRP A 200 0.10 -4.34 18.88
N ARG A 201 -0.16 -5.18 19.90
CA ARG A 201 0.23 -6.60 19.89
C ARG A 201 -0.57 -7.45 18.91
N LYS A 202 -1.67 -6.94 18.35
CA LYS A 202 -2.53 -7.70 17.43
C LYS A 202 -1.91 -7.91 16.06
N VAL A 203 -1.02 -7.00 15.64
CA VAL A 203 -0.20 -7.14 14.43
C VAL A 203 1.17 -6.54 14.71
N SER A 204 2.21 -7.32 14.50
CA SER A 204 3.58 -6.84 14.70
C SER A 204 4.56 -7.58 13.79
N ILE A 205 5.62 -6.87 13.40
CA ILE A 205 6.80 -7.44 12.76
C ILE A 205 7.99 -7.01 13.63
N PRO A 206 8.56 -7.91 14.45
CA PRO A 206 9.78 -7.61 15.20
C PRO A 206 10.93 -7.28 14.25
N CYS A 207 11.87 -6.43 14.67
CA CYS A 207 13.10 -6.22 13.94
C CYS A 207 13.79 -7.58 13.68
N MET A 208 14.04 -7.91 12.41
CA MET A 208 14.61 -9.19 11.99
C MET A 208 13.77 -10.43 12.41
N GLY A 209 12.45 -10.26 12.55
CA GLY A 209 11.50 -11.30 12.92
C GLY A 209 10.39 -11.51 11.89
N HIS A 210 9.55 -12.50 12.17
CA HIS A 210 8.41 -12.80 11.32
C HIS A 210 7.16 -12.00 11.71
N LEU A 211 6.30 -11.75 10.73
CA LEU A 211 4.98 -11.17 10.91
C LEU A 211 4.13 -12.05 11.84
N ASN A 212 3.59 -11.45 12.89
CA ASN A 212 2.59 -12.04 13.78
C ASN A 212 1.28 -11.27 13.66
N GLN A 213 0.16 -11.99 13.61
CA GLN A 213 -1.16 -11.37 13.62
C GLN A 213 -2.23 -12.23 14.31
N ASP A 214 -3.13 -11.56 15.04
CA ASP A 214 -4.41 -12.12 15.47
C ASP A 214 -5.44 -11.87 14.36
N GLY A 215 -5.52 -12.81 13.40
CA GLY A 215 -6.28 -12.61 12.17
C GLY A 215 -7.77 -12.32 12.39
N SER A 216 -8.41 -12.97 13.39
CA SER A 216 -9.84 -12.79 13.66
C SER A 216 -10.16 -11.42 14.29
N ALA A 217 -9.36 -11.01 15.27
CA ALA A 217 -9.51 -9.70 15.92
C ALA A 217 -9.23 -8.57 14.93
N VAL A 218 -8.19 -8.71 14.11
CA VAL A 218 -7.82 -7.71 13.09
C VAL A 218 -8.90 -7.60 12.01
N GLN A 219 -9.45 -8.73 11.53
CA GLN A 219 -10.48 -8.71 10.50
C GLN A 219 -11.77 -8.00 10.97
N ASN A 220 -12.25 -8.31 12.16
CA ASN A 220 -13.44 -7.67 12.73
C ASN A 220 -13.23 -6.17 12.95
N PHE A 221 -12.05 -5.80 13.44
CA PHE A 221 -11.66 -4.41 13.62
C PHE A 221 -11.62 -3.67 12.27
N ALA A 222 -10.97 -4.25 11.25
CA ALA A 222 -10.83 -3.68 9.92
C ALA A 222 -12.21 -3.44 9.28
N ILE A 223 -13.10 -4.43 9.27
CA ILE A 223 -14.45 -4.27 8.71
C ILE A 223 -15.16 -3.11 9.37
N ARG A 224 -15.17 -3.05 10.71
CA ARG A 224 -15.86 -1.99 11.45
C ARG A 224 -15.30 -0.60 11.14
N LYS A 225 -13.94 -0.46 11.15
CA LYS A 225 -13.30 0.85 10.97
C LYS A 225 -13.39 1.34 9.51
N MET A 226 -13.18 0.45 8.54
CA MET A 226 -13.31 0.81 7.13
C MET A 226 -14.76 1.16 6.76
N THR A 227 -15.75 0.43 7.29
CA THR A 227 -17.17 0.78 7.11
C THR A 227 -17.46 2.17 7.67
N GLY A 228 -17.05 2.46 8.91
CA GLY A 228 -17.28 3.77 9.52
C GLY A 228 -16.56 4.92 8.80
N LEU A 229 -15.38 4.67 8.22
CA LEU A 229 -14.69 5.66 7.38
C LEU A 229 -15.47 5.93 6.08
N LEU A 230 -16.04 4.89 5.45
CA LEU A 230 -16.87 5.05 4.25
C LEU A 230 -18.19 5.78 4.54
N GLU A 231 -18.81 5.51 5.68
CA GLU A 231 -20.01 6.23 6.13
C GLU A 231 -19.72 7.73 6.27
N LYS A 232 -18.58 8.11 6.89
CA LYS A 232 -18.12 9.50 6.96
C LYS A 232 -17.80 10.08 5.57
N ALA A 233 -17.15 9.30 4.71
CA ALA A 233 -16.81 9.74 3.35
C ALA A 233 -18.04 10.06 2.49
N ARG A 234 -19.19 9.39 2.73
CA ARG A 234 -20.45 9.64 2.00
C ARG A 234 -20.97 11.06 2.12
N GLU A 235 -20.60 11.79 3.16
CA GLU A 235 -20.93 13.21 3.31
C GLU A 235 -20.23 14.10 2.25
N HIS A 236 -19.18 13.57 1.61
CA HIS A 236 -18.29 14.31 0.71
C HIS A 236 -18.21 13.74 -0.70
N VAL A 237 -18.85 12.58 -0.97
CA VAL A 237 -18.83 11.93 -2.28
C VAL A 237 -20.25 11.75 -2.82
N ARG A 238 -20.35 11.61 -4.15
CA ARG A 238 -21.59 11.20 -4.81
C ARG A 238 -21.84 9.71 -4.60
N ASP A 239 -23.05 9.24 -4.86
CA ASP A 239 -23.42 7.83 -4.67
C ASP A 239 -22.67 6.86 -5.59
N ASP A 240 -22.16 7.34 -6.72
CA ASP A 240 -21.46 6.56 -7.76
C ASP A 240 -19.93 6.54 -7.62
N PHE A 241 -19.38 6.79 -6.43
CA PHE A 241 -17.95 6.82 -6.19
C PHE A 241 -17.27 5.45 -6.34
N TRP A 242 -16.01 5.47 -6.73
CA TRP A 242 -15.13 4.30 -6.69
C TRP A 242 -14.62 4.04 -5.27
N PHE A 243 -14.37 2.77 -4.95
CA PHE A 243 -13.83 2.38 -3.65
C PHE A 243 -12.59 1.50 -3.80
N ALA A 244 -11.52 1.84 -3.07
CA ALA A 244 -10.32 1.02 -2.91
C ALA A 244 -10.01 0.88 -1.42
N GLY A 245 -10.30 -0.29 -0.84
CA GLY A 245 -10.03 -0.59 0.57
C GLY A 245 -8.66 -1.20 0.79
N HIS A 246 -8.27 -1.38 2.07
CA HIS A 246 -7.08 -2.14 2.45
C HIS A 246 -7.14 -3.58 1.91
N GLN A 247 -6.16 -3.96 1.11
CA GLN A 247 -6.11 -5.22 0.38
C GLN A 247 -5.64 -6.40 1.26
N ALA A 248 -6.32 -6.65 2.40
CA ALA A 248 -5.92 -7.73 3.31
C ALA A 248 -6.41 -9.12 2.84
N ASN A 249 -7.70 -9.22 2.48
CA ASN A 249 -8.32 -10.39 1.85
C ASN A 249 -9.64 -9.96 1.19
N LEU A 250 -10.10 -10.73 0.21
CA LEU A 250 -11.28 -10.37 -0.57
C LEU A 250 -12.60 -10.46 0.22
N PRO A 251 -12.86 -11.50 1.05
CA PRO A 251 -14.08 -11.57 1.87
C PRO A 251 -14.25 -10.38 2.83
N MET A 252 -13.16 -9.88 3.40
CA MET A 252 -13.19 -8.68 4.25
C MET A 252 -13.66 -7.46 3.45
N LEU A 253 -13.07 -7.23 2.26
CA LEU A 253 -13.45 -6.13 1.39
C LEU A 253 -14.91 -6.22 0.94
N GLN A 254 -15.37 -7.41 0.55
CA GLN A 254 -16.77 -7.65 0.20
C GLN A 254 -17.73 -7.35 1.36
N SER A 255 -17.33 -7.71 2.59
CA SER A 255 -18.10 -7.39 3.80
C SER A 255 -18.18 -5.88 4.05
N VAL A 256 -17.11 -5.14 3.82
CA VAL A 256 -17.11 -3.67 3.91
C VAL A 256 -18.03 -3.07 2.85
N CYS A 257 -17.93 -3.51 1.59
CA CYS A 257 -18.78 -3.05 0.50
C CYS A 257 -20.28 -3.29 0.80
N ALA A 258 -20.63 -4.51 1.25
CA ALA A 258 -22.00 -4.86 1.56
C ALA A 258 -22.58 -4.00 2.70
N ARG A 259 -21.80 -3.74 3.76
CA ARG A 259 -22.22 -2.94 4.91
C ARG A 259 -22.33 -1.45 4.58
N ALA A 260 -21.39 -0.93 3.80
CA ALA A 260 -21.37 0.47 3.42
C ALA A 260 -22.20 0.76 2.15
N GLY A 261 -22.85 -0.21 1.55
CA GLY A 261 -23.68 -0.04 0.34
C GLY A 261 -22.86 0.43 -0.87
N VAL A 262 -21.62 -0.07 -1.01
CA VAL A 262 -20.77 0.21 -2.20
C VAL A 262 -21.24 -0.68 -3.35
N ASP A 263 -21.46 -0.08 -4.52
CA ASP A 263 -21.76 -0.85 -5.74
C ASP A 263 -20.57 -1.80 -6.06
N PRO A 264 -20.78 -3.12 -6.20
CA PRO A 264 -19.74 -4.06 -6.57
C PRO A 264 -19.01 -3.68 -7.86
N ALA A 265 -19.65 -3.02 -8.82
CA ALA A 265 -19.03 -2.54 -10.06
C ALA A 265 -18.05 -1.37 -9.84
N ARG A 266 -18.17 -0.69 -8.72
CA ARG A 266 -17.30 0.43 -8.29
C ARG A 266 -16.24 0.02 -7.26
N HIS A 267 -16.22 -1.24 -6.83
CA HIS A 267 -15.20 -1.77 -5.93
C HIS A 267 -13.95 -2.18 -6.72
N LEU A 268 -12.83 -1.55 -6.41
CA LEU A 268 -11.52 -1.85 -7.01
C LEU A 268 -10.70 -2.70 -6.05
N PHE A 269 -10.16 -3.81 -6.56
CA PHE A 269 -9.28 -4.69 -5.79
C PHE A 269 -8.29 -5.42 -6.70
N ASN A 270 -7.21 -5.88 -6.12
CA ASN A 270 -6.22 -6.76 -6.74
C ASN A 270 -5.67 -7.81 -5.77
N VAL A 271 -6.20 -7.87 -4.56
CA VAL A 271 -5.79 -8.81 -3.51
C VAL A 271 -5.91 -10.27 -3.95
N ASP A 272 -6.84 -10.57 -4.84
CA ASP A 272 -7.01 -11.91 -5.44
C ASP A 272 -5.80 -12.38 -6.24
N ARG A 273 -5.02 -11.45 -6.81
CA ARG A 273 -3.86 -11.71 -7.66
C ARG A 273 -2.53 -11.27 -7.06
N ARG A 274 -2.55 -10.32 -6.14
CA ARG A 274 -1.34 -9.71 -5.57
C ARG A 274 -1.12 -10.09 -4.11
N GLY A 275 -2.17 -10.58 -3.41
CA GLY A 275 -2.15 -10.80 -1.97
C GLY A 275 -2.18 -9.49 -1.19
N ASN A 276 -1.91 -9.58 0.10
CA ASN A 276 -1.79 -8.41 0.97
C ASN A 276 -0.39 -7.81 0.86
N CYS A 277 -0.29 -6.68 0.21
CA CYS A 277 0.95 -5.92 0.01
C CYS A 277 1.05 -4.70 0.96
N GLY A 278 0.54 -4.79 2.18
CA GLY A 278 0.68 -3.73 3.19
C GLY A 278 0.21 -2.36 2.70
N ALA A 279 1.03 -1.32 2.91
CA ALA A 279 0.74 0.05 2.49
C ALA A 279 0.68 0.21 0.96
N ALA A 280 1.36 -0.66 0.20
CA ALA A 280 1.32 -0.65 -1.24
C ALA A 280 0.01 -1.24 -1.81
N GLY A 281 -0.79 -1.97 -1.03
CA GLY A 281 -1.98 -2.66 -1.50
C GLY A 281 -2.99 -1.74 -2.19
N SER A 282 -3.64 -0.85 -1.46
CA SER A 282 -4.65 0.08 -2.03
C SER A 282 -4.04 1.03 -3.06
N ALA A 283 -2.81 1.49 -2.83
CA ALA A 283 -2.10 2.37 -3.76
C ALA A 283 -1.80 1.68 -5.10
N SER A 284 -1.46 0.37 -5.10
CA SER A 284 -1.26 -0.40 -6.34
C SER A 284 -2.57 -0.59 -7.11
N VAL A 285 -3.69 -0.83 -6.41
CA VAL A 285 -5.03 -0.89 -7.02
C VAL A 285 -5.33 0.41 -7.77
N ILE A 286 -5.09 1.56 -7.15
CA ILE A 286 -5.30 2.87 -7.77
C ILE A 286 -4.40 3.01 -9.00
N SER A 287 -3.11 2.68 -8.86
CA SER A 287 -2.13 2.80 -9.94
C SER A 287 -2.41 1.86 -11.12
N GLU A 288 -2.85 0.61 -10.88
CA GLU A 288 -3.26 -0.34 -11.92
C GLU A 288 -4.50 0.14 -12.69
N ASN A 289 -5.42 0.85 -12.02
CA ASN A 289 -6.67 1.35 -12.61
C ASN A 289 -6.61 2.83 -13.02
N PHE A 290 -5.44 3.47 -12.98
CA PHE A 290 -5.29 4.91 -13.14
C PHE A 290 -5.91 5.47 -14.43
N GLN A 291 -5.87 4.71 -15.53
CA GLN A 291 -6.43 5.10 -16.82
C GLN A 291 -7.95 4.92 -16.92
N ARG A 292 -8.60 4.26 -15.95
CA ARG A 292 -10.06 4.06 -15.94
C ARG A 292 -10.81 5.30 -15.48
N PHE A 293 -10.16 6.12 -14.64
CA PHE A 293 -10.80 7.28 -14.04
C PHE A 293 -11.03 8.40 -15.07
N ARG A 294 -12.18 9.01 -14.98
CA ARG A 294 -12.63 10.08 -15.85
C ARG A 294 -12.77 11.38 -15.05
N PRO A 295 -12.72 12.56 -15.72
CA PRO A 295 -13.10 13.80 -15.09
C PRO A 295 -14.46 13.70 -14.40
N GLY A 296 -14.52 14.11 -13.14
CA GLY A 296 -15.69 13.99 -12.29
C GLY A 296 -15.77 12.71 -11.47
N ASP A 297 -14.93 11.69 -11.71
CA ASP A 297 -14.87 10.53 -10.82
C ASP A 297 -14.36 10.91 -9.43
N GLN A 298 -14.91 10.22 -8.42
CA GLN A 298 -14.44 10.29 -7.04
C GLN A 298 -14.07 8.90 -6.56
N LEU A 299 -13.01 8.78 -5.77
CA LEU A 299 -12.52 7.53 -5.22
C LEU A 299 -12.31 7.67 -3.70
N ALA A 300 -13.01 6.85 -2.93
CA ALA A 300 -12.79 6.72 -1.50
C ALA A 300 -11.74 5.64 -1.23
N VAL A 301 -10.75 5.97 -0.39
CA VAL A 301 -9.71 5.05 0.05
C VAL A 301 -9.80 4.88 1.56
N THR A 302 -9.88 3.64 2.04
CA THR A 302 -9.86 3.36 3.49
C THR A 302 -8.89 2.23 3.79
N VAL A 303 -8.06 2.42 4.81
CA VAL A 303 -7.02 1.47 5.19
C VAL A 303 -6.99 1.24 6.70
N VAL A 304 -6.51 0.06 7.07
CA VAL A 304 -6.23 -0.33 8.46
C VAL A 304 -4.85 -0.98 8.49
N GLY A 305 -4.08 -0.71 9.52
CA GLY A 305 -2.73 -1.24 9.70
C GLY A 305 -2.41 -1.61 11.13
N ALA A 306 -1.20 -2.13 11.31
CA ALA A 306 -0.64 -2.34 12.65
C ALA A 306 -0.61 -1.03 13.44
N GLY A 307 -0.76 -1.18 14.77
CA GLY A 307 -0.80 -0.04 15.69
C GLY A 307 -1.86 -0.21 16.79
N LEU A 308 -3.16 -0.56 16.61
CA LEU A 308 -3.82 -0.52 15.31
C LEU A 308 -4.04 0.91 14.85
N THR A 309 -3.82 1.17 13.61
CA THR A 309 -4.05 2.49 13.00
C THR A 309 -5.03 2.33 11.83
N TRP A 310 -5.89 3.30 11.61
CA TRP A 310 -6.80 3.33 10.48
C TRP A 310 -6.95 4.75 9.97
N GLY A 311 -7.31 4.87 8.71
CA GLY A 311 -7.53 6.16 8.09
C GLY A 311 -7.98 6.03 6.65
N GLY A 312 -8.16 7.15 6.00
CA GLY A 312 -8.59 7.21 4.62
C GLY A 312 -8.46 8.60 4.05
N PHE A 313 -8.77 8.70 2.78
CA PHE A 313 -8.81 9.96 2.02
C PHE A 313 -9.70 9.81 0.80
N LEU A 314 -10.08 10.94 0.24
CA LEU A 314 -10.79 11.02 -1.03
C LEU A 314 -9.85 11.49 -2.14
N ILE A 315 -10.03 10.95 -3.34
CA ILE A 315 -9.41 11.45 -4.58
C ILE A 315 -10.53 11.94 -5.49
N GLU A 316 -10.37 13.14 -6.04
CA GLU A 316 -11.22 13.68 -7.09
C GLU A 316 -10.43 13.86 -8.36
N PHE A 317 -11.00 13.42 -9.48
CA PHE A 317 -10.43 13.52 -10.80
C PHE A 317 -11.10 14.67 -11.54
N HIS A 318 -10.36 15.74 -11.83
CA HIS A 318 -10.84 16.92 -12.52
C HIS A 318 -10.49 16.84 -14.01
N GLY A 319 -11.27 17.51 -14.87
CA GLY A 319 -10.90 17.72 -16.27
C GLY A 319 -9.68 18.63 -16.35
N LYS A 320 -8.93 18.55 -17.43
CA LYS A 320 -7.97 19.61 -17.74
C LYS A 320 -8.76 20.90 -17.94
N GLU A 321 -8.66 21.84 -17.00
CA GLU A 321 -9.13 23.19 -17.25
C GLU A 321 -8.26 23.82 -18.33
N ASN A 322 -8.88 24.27 -19.42
CA ASN A 322 -8.25 25.16 -20.38
C ASN A 322 -8.00 26.51 -19.68
N GLY A 323 -6.82 26.65 -19.05
CA GLY A 323 -6.23 27.98 -18.77
C GLY A 323 -6.73 28.73 -17.53
N GLY A 324 -7.30 28.12 -16.50
CA GLY A 324 -7.63 28.79 -15.24
C GLY A 324 -6.94 28.15 -14.05
N ALA A 325 -6.23 28.91 -13.23
CA ALA A 325 -5.64 28.40 -12.00
C ALA A 325 -6.74 27.90 -11.03
N PRO A 326 -6.67 26.65 -10.50
CA PRO A 326 -7.63 26.16 -9.52
C PRO A 326 -7.52 26.96 -8.21
N ARG A 327 -8.66 27.39 -7.69
CA ARG A 327 -8.72 28.00 -6.36
C ARG A 327 -8.61 26.89 -5.32
N VAL A 328 -7.59 27.00 -4.45
CA VAL A 328 -7.45 26.19 -3.26
C VAL A 328 -8.48 26.68 -2.23
N SER A 329 -9.39 25.83 -1.83
CA SER A 329 -10.24 26.01 -0.64
C SER A 329 -9.65 25.24 0.54
#